data_a2795e82faab4a83fdb4456a36624984
#
_entry.id   a2795e82faab4a83fdb4456a36624984
#
_cell.length_a   1.000
_cell.length_b   1.000
_cell.length_c   1.000
_cell.angle_alpha   90.00
_cell.angle_beta   90.00
_cell.angle_gamma   90.00
#
_symmetry.space_group_name_H-M   'P 1'
#
loop_
_entity.id
_entity.type
_entity.pdbx_description
1 polymer ?
#
loop_
_entity_poly.entity_id
_entity_poly.type
_entity_poly.pdbx_seq_one_letter_code
_entity_poly.pdbx_strand_id
1 'polypeptide(L)'
;LGMEGVVFGCLTPEGDYDEEANSRLLKEAQGMQLTFHRAFDVCAAPSDMLEKLIAAGFHRVLTSGCAPTALEGKDMIGALNRQAAGRIGIMAGCGIRLGNIEALARHTGITQFHSSLRHDIPSSMRFRRPEVSMGGMVKIDEYSRPETSADMVRQAVEILHGI
;
A
#
# COMPACT_ATOMS: atom_id res chain seq x y z
N LEU A 1 9.09 22.82 -0.15
CA LEU A 1 9.69 21.72 0.64
C LEU A 1 10.33 20.62 -0.22
N GLY A 2 10.23 20.69 -1.58
CA GLY A 2 10.89 19.75 -2.48
C GLY A 2 10.31 18.33 -2.45
N MET A 3 9.02 18.17 -2.14
CA MET A 3 8.34 16.88 -2.18
C MET A 3 8.03 16.49 -3.63
N GLU A 4 8.41 15.28 -4.02
CA GLU A 4 8.18 14.77 -5.38
C GLU A 4 6.78 14.21 -5.61
N GLY A 5 6.10 13.81 -4.56
CA GLY A 5 4.78 13.21 -4.65
C GLY A 5 3.98 13.28 -3.36
N VAL A 6 2.70 13.02 -3.47
CA VAL A 6 1.74 13.04 -2.36
C VAL A 6 0.78 11.86 -2.47
N VAL A 7 0.33 11.37 -1.31
CA VAL A 7 -0.61 10.26 -1.18
C VAL A 7 -1.86 10.74 -0.48
N PHE A 8 -3.01 10.63 -1.13
CA PHE A 8 -4.31 10.98 -0.55
C PHE A 8 -5.45 10.22 -1.25
N GLY A 9 -6.69 10.39 -0.77
CA GLY A 9 -7.87 9.82 -1.40
C GLY A 9 -9.10 10.05 -0.54
N CYS A 10 -10.14 10.64 -1.11
CA CYS A 10 -11.41 10.90 -0.45
C CYS A 10 -12.54 10.14 -1.14
N LEU A 11 -13.41 9.55 -0.32
CA LEU A 11 -14.64 8.87 -0.76
C LEU A 11 -15.86 9.60 -0.18
N THR A 12 -16.95 9.54 -0.90
CA THR A 12 -18.26 9.93 -0.37
C THR A 12 -18.73 8.92 0.68
N PRO A 13 -19.76 9.25 1.49
CA PRO A 13 -20.38 8.29 2.41
C PRO A 13 -20.88 7.00 1.73
N GLU A 14 -21.18 7.05 0.44
CA GLU A 14 -21.63 5.91 -0.37
C GLU A 14 -20.46 5.07 -0.92
N GLY A 15 -19.21 5.47 -0.64
CA GLY A 15 -18.01 4.78 -1.11
C GLY A 15 -17.63 5.11 -2.56
N ASP A 16 -18.14 6.22 -3.08
CA ASP A 16 -17.78 6.70 -4.41
C ASP A 16 -16.65 7.74 -4.35
N TYR A 17 -16.09 8.11 -5.51
CA TYR A 17 -15.06 9.14 -5.62
C TYR A 17 -15.64 10.51 -5.21
N ASP A 18 -15.07 11.13 -4.18
CA ASP A 18 -15.46 12.47 -3.75
C ASP A 18 -14.80 13.51 -4.67
N GLU A 19 -15.55 13.97 -5.68
CA GLU A 19 -15.07 14.94 -6.67
C GLU A 19 -14.62 16.26 -6.04
N GLU A 20 -15.39 16.78 -5.08
CA GLU A 20 -15.09 18.08 -4.47
C GLU A 20 -13.82 18.00 -3.64
N ALA A 21 -13.75 17.04 -2.72
CA ALA A 21 -12.62 16.91 -1.81
C ALA A 21 -11.32 16.58 -2.57
N ASN A 22 -11.38 15.62 -3.53
CA ASN A 22 -10.20 15.25 -4.30
C ASN A 22 -9.76 16.39 -5.23
N SER A 23 -10.67 17.13 -5.89
CA SER A 23 -10.30 18.27 -6.74
C SER A 23 -9.58 19.38 -5.98
N ARG A 24 -9.98 19.65 -4.73
CA ARG A 24 -9.27 20.60 -3.88
C ARG A 24 -7.84 20.15 -3.59
N LEU A 25 -7.64 18.87 -3.26
CA LEU A 25 -6.29 18.30 -3.00
C LEU A 25 -5.44 18.27 -4.27
N LEU A 26 -6.03 17.89 -5.41
CA LEU A 26 -5.35 17.87 -6.71
C LEU A 26 -4.82 19.26 -7.09
N LYS A 27 -5.60 20.30 -6.82
CA LYS A 27 -5.20 21.68 -7.07
C LYS A 27 -3.95 22.10 -6.28
N GLU A 28 -3.87 21.67 -5.00
CA GLU A 28 -2.70 21.96 -4.15
C GLU A 28 -1.49 21.08 -4.49
N ALA A 29 -1.72 19.91 -5.08
CA ALA A 29 -0.69 18.93 -5.44
C ALA A 29 -0.13 19.09 -6.87
N GLN A 30 -0.33 20.24 -7.51
CA GLN A 30 0.11 20.46 -8.90
C GLN A 30 1.63 20.24 -9.05
N GLY A 31 2.00 19.46 -10.07
CA GLY A 31 3.39 19.12 -10.38
C GLY A 31 3.98 17.98 -9.56
N MET A 32 3.20 17.39 -8.65
CA MET A 32 3.62 16.24 -7.83
C MET A 32 3.14 14.92 -8.44
N GLN A 33 3.83 13.82 -8.11
CA GLN A 33 3.34 12.47 -8.36
C GLN A 33 2.18 12.16 -7.40
N LEU A 34 1.05 11.73 -7.95
CA LEU A 34 -0.19 11.52 -7.21
C LEU A 34 -0.44 10.03 -6.98
N THR A 35 -0.63 9.63 -5.74
CA THR A 35 -1.01 8.25 -5.39
C THR A 35 -2.33 8.27 -4.63
N PHE A 36 -3.34 7.54 -5.13
CA PHE A 36 -4.56 7.28 -4.36
C PHE A 36 -4.30 6.13 -3.40
N HIS A 37 -4.57 6.34 -2.12
CA HIS A 37 -4.27 5.36 -1.09
C HIS A 37 -5.34 4.27 -0.95
N ARG A 38 -5.23 3.44 0.09
CA ARG A 38 -6.10 2.29 0.35
C ARG A 38 -7.58 2.61 0.65
N ALA A 39 -8.03 3.87 0.60
CA ALA A 39 -9.45 4.17 0.48
C ALA A 39 -10.07 3.46 -0.73
N PHE A 40 -9.25 3.20 -1.77
CA PHE A 40 -9.65 2.38 -2.91
C PHE A 40 -10.21 1.00 -2.52
N ASP A 41 -9.64 0.37 -1.49
CA ASP A 41 -10.04 -0.98 -1.07
C ASP A 41 -11.44 -1.05 -0.42
N VAL A 42 -12.02 0.09 -0.07
CA VAL A 42 -13.36 0.20 0.52
C VAL A 42 -14.33 0.99 -0.37
N CYS A 43 -13.97 1.27 -1.62
CA CYS A 43 -14.90 1.90 -2.56
C CYS A 43 -16.01 0.92 -3.02
N ALA A 44 -17.14 1.45 -3.42
CA ALA A 44 -18.30 0.66 -3.82
C ALA A 44 -18.10 -0.11 -5.14
N ALA A 45 -17.36 0.47 -6.10
CA ALA A 45 -17.16 -0.07 -7.45
C ALA A 45 -15.71 0.11 -7.91
N PRO A 46 -14.80 -0.85 -7.63
CA PRO A 46 -13.36 -0.69 -7.93
C PRO A 46 -13.01 -0.44 -9.38
N SER A 47 -13.70 -1.09 -10.34
CA SER A 47 -13.47 -0.85 -11.78
C SER A 47 -13.83 0.57 -12.20
N ASP A 48 -14.96 1.08 -11.74
CA ASP A 48 -15.40 2.45 -12.06
C ASP A 48 -14.52 3.48 -11.35
N MET A 49 -14.14 3.19 -10.11
CA MET A 49 -13.21 4.01 -9.35
C MET A 49 -11.87 4.14 -10.08
N LEU A 50 -11.34 3.05 -10.64
CA LEU A 50 -10.09 3.09 -11.39
C LEU A 50 -10.16 4.06 -12.59
N GLU A 51 -11.25 4.04 -13.34
CA GLU A 51 -11.43 4.98 -14.47
C GLU A 51 -11.54 6.44 -14.01
N LYS A 52 -12.22 6.69 -12.87
CA LYS A 52 -12.27 8.03 -12.27
C LYS A 52 -10.88 8.52 -11.86
N LEU A 53 -10.06 7.66 -11.27
CA LEU A 53 -8.68 8.00 -10.89
C LEU A 53 -7.79 8.29 -12.10
N ILE A 54 -7.96 7.51 -13.18
CA ILE A 54 -7.25 7.75 -14.44
C ILE A 54 -7.66 9.12 -15.03
N ALA A 55 -8.95 9.39 -15.08
CA ALA A 55 -9.49 10.66 -15.60
C ALA A 55 -9.04 11.86 -14.74
N ALA A 56 -8.94 11.69 -13.42
CA ALA A 56 -8.46 12.71 -12.49
C ALA A 56 -6.93 12.93 -12.52
N GLY A 57 -6.18 12.10 -13.25
CA GLY A 57 -4.74 12.24 -13.44
C GLY A 57 -3.90 11.66 -12.31
N PHE A 58 -4.41 10.71 -11.53
CA PHE A 58 -3.57 9.97 -10.58
C PHE A 58 -2.54 9.11 -11.32
N HIS A 59 -1.31 9.10 -10.79
CA HIS A 59 -0.21 8.34 -11.38
C HIS A 59 -0.21 6.88 -10.91
N ARG A 60 -0.74 6.60 -9.72
CA ARG A 60 -0.86 5.24 -9.16
C ARG A 60 -1.99 5.11 -8.16
N VAL A 61 -2.39 3.87 -7.92
CA VAL A 61 -3.30 3.48 -6.84
C VAL A 61 -2.64 2.41 -5.98
N LEU A 62 -2.70 2.59 -4.66
CA LEU A 62 -2.27 1.61 -3.67
C LEU A 62 -3.48 0.78 -3.24
N THR A 63 -3.41 -0.54 -3.43
CA THR A 63 -4.54 -1.44 -3.16
C THR A 63 -4.08 -2.79 -2.64
N SER A 64 -4.93 -3.45 -1.88
CA SER A 64 -4.84 -4.88 -1.57
C SER A 64 -5.81 -5.73 -2.44
N GLY A 65 -6.40 -5.12 -3.48
CA GLY A 65 -7.41 -5.78 -4.30
C GLY A 65 -8.75 -5.92 -3.59
N CYS A 66 -9.12 -4.93 -2.75
CA CYS A 66 -10.35 -4.92 -1.96
C CYS A 66 -10.49 -6.14 -1.01
N ALA A 67 -9.35 -6.71 -0.59
CA ALA A 67 -9.27 -7.86 0.30
C ALA A 67 -8.41 -7.53 1.55
N PRO A 68 -8.46 -8.36 2.60
CA PRO A 68 -7.65 -8.16 3.81
C PRO A 68 -6.15 -8.07 3.52
N THR A 69 -5.66 -8.85 2.55
CA THR A 69 -4.26 -8.82 2.09
C THR A 69 -4.17 -8.81 0.57
N ALA A 70 -3.06 -8.29 0.03
CA ALA A 70 -2.81 -8.31 -1.42
C ALA A 70 -2.72 -9.74 -2.01
N LEU A 71 -2.32 -10.71 -1.19
CA LEU A 71 -2.28 -12.11 -1.63
C LEU A 71 -3.70 -12.67 -1.82
N GLU A 72 -4.63 -12.34 -0.93
CA GLU A 72 -6.04 -12.72 -1.06
C GLU A 72 -6.72 -11.97 -2.22
N GLY A 73 -6.37 -10.69 -2.43
CA GLY A 73 -6.90 -9.84 -3.49
C GLY A 73 -6.16 -9.93 -4.84
N LYS A 74 -5.26 -10.89 -5.03
CA LYS A 74 -4.39 -10.98 -6.22
C LYS A 74 -5.15 -11.01 -7.54
N ASP A 75 -6.31 -11.67 -7.60
CA ASP A 75 -7.11 -11.78 -8.82
C ASP A 75 -7.71 -10.41 -9.20
N MET A 76 -8.20 -9.67 -8.23
CA MET A 76 -8.66 -8.29 -8.42
C MET A 76 -7.52 -7.37 -8.83
N ILE A 77 -6.35 -7.45 -8.17
CA ILE A 77 -5.15 -6.67 -8.55
C ILE A 77 -4.78 -6.96 -10.00
N GLY A 78 -4.77 -8.22 -10.42
CA GLY A 78 -4.50 -8.60 -11.80
C GLY A 78 -5.55 -8.07 -12.78
N ALA A 79 -6.83 -8.08 -12.40
CA ALA A 79 -7.91 -7.51 -13.22
C ALA A 79 -7.74 -5.99 -13.37
N LEU A 80 -7.48 -5.29 -12.28
CA LEU A 80 -7.22 -3.83 -12.29
C LEU A 80 -5.98 -3.48 -13.11
N ASN A 81 -4.91 -4.28 -13.05
CA ASN A 81 -3.72 -4.04 -13.86
C ASN A 81 -4.01 -4.19 -15.37
N ARG A 82 -4.77 -5.21 -15.76
CA ARG A 82 -5.22 -5.35 -17.14
C ARG A 82 -6.10 -4.20 -17.59
N GLN A 83 -7.06 -3.80 -16.76
CA GLN A 83 -7.94 -2.65 -17.04
C GLN A 83 -7.15 -1.34 -17.14
N ALA A 84 -6.20 -1.12 -16.23
CA ALA A 84 -5.33 0.06 -16.24
C ALA A 84 -4.58 0.22 -17.56
N ALA A 85 -4.14 -0.88 -18.17
CA ALA A 85 -3.44 -0.91 -19.48
C ALA A 85 -2.30 0.14 -19.56
N GLY A 86 -1.57 0.33 -18.47
CA GLY A 86 -0.46 1.29 -18.36
C GLY A 86 -0.87 2.75 -18.17
N ARG A 87 -2.18 3.07 -18.12
CA ARG A 87 -2.68 4.46 -17.92
C ARG A 87 -2.47 4.95 -16.47
N ILE A 88 -2.41 4.04 -15.52
CA ILE A 88 -2.16 4.29 -14.10
C ILE A 88 -1.37 3.11 -13.52
N GLY A 89 -0.45 3.37 -12.59
CA GLY A 89 0.29 2.32 -11.89
C GLY A 89 -0.57 1.63 -10.83
N ILE A 90 -0.57 0.30 -10.82
CA ILE A 90 -1.18 -0.49 -9.74
C ILE A 90 -0.06 -0.90 -8.78
N MET A 91 -0.16 -0.42 -7.53
CA MET A 91 0.79 -0.73 -6.46
C MET A 91 0.12 -1.66 -5.44
N ALA A 92 0.64 -2.87 -5.29
CA ALA A 92 0.14 -3.79 -4.26
C ALA A 92 0.67 -3.42 -2.88
N GLY A 93 -0.22 -3.38 -1.89
CA GLY A 93 0.12 -3.18 -0.48
C GLY A 93 -0.72 -4.03 0.44
N CYS A 94 -0.33 -4.08 1.71
CA CYS A 94 -0.87 -4.93 2.75
C CYS A 94 -0.45 -6.42 2.63
N GLY A 95 0.38 -6.83 3.58
CA GLY A 95 0.84 -8.22 3.66
C GLY A 95 1.91 -8.61 2.65
N ILE A 96 2.54 -7.65 1.96
CA ILE A 96 3.67 -7.91 1.06
C ILE A 96 4.90 -8.32 1.88
N ARG A 97 5.51 -9.47 1.51
CA ARG A 97 6.67 -10.06 2.17
C ARG A 97 7.57 -10.74 1.13
N LEU A 98 8.81 -11.02 1.48
CA LEU A 98 9.75 -11.74 0.61
C LEU A 98 9.17 -13.07 0.09
N GLY A 99 8.44 -13.81 0.94
CA GLY A 99 7.86 -15.11 0.58
C GLY A 99 6.65 -15.05 -0.36
N ASN A 100 6.12 -13.86 -0.70
CA ASN A 100 4.94 -13.77 -1.59
C ASN A 100 5.08 -12.75 -2.73
N ILE A 101 6.07 -11.89 -2.69
CA ILE A 101 6.22 -10.79 -3.66
C ILE A 101 6.41 -11.30 -5.09
N GLU A 102 7.22 -12.36 -5.29
CA GLU A 102 7.44 -12.96 -6.60
C GLU A 102 6.15 -13.58 -7.18
N ALA A 103 5.46 -14.37 -6.37
CA ALA A 103 4.22 -15.02 -6.78
C ALA A 103 3.14 -13.98 -7.15
N LEU A 104 3.06 -12.89 -6.36
CA LEU A 104 2.16 -11.77 -6.66
C LEU A 104 2.54 -11.08 -7.98
N ALA A 105 3.82 -10.76 -8.19
CA ALA A 105 4.28 -10.11 -9.41
C ALA A 105 3.95 -10.96 -10.65
N ARG A 106 4.28 -12.25 -10.62
CA ARG A 106 4.01 -13.18 -11.73
C ARG A 106 2.52 -13.36 -12.01
N HIS A 107 1.69 -13.44 -10.95
CA HIS A 107 0.25 -13.64 -11.10
C HIS A 107 -0.48 -12.39 -11.60
N THR A 108 -0.10 -11.22 -11.11
CA THR A 108 -0.82 -9.97 -11.36
C THR A 108 -0.26 -9.14 -12.50
N GLY A 109 1.01 -9.38 -12.87
CA GLY A 109 1.75 -8.59 -13.85
C GLY A 109 2.09 -7.16 -13.40
N ILE A 110 1.93 -6.84 -12.11
CA ILE A 110 2.31 -5.53 -11.57
C ILE A 110 3.81 -5.48 -11.25
N THR A 111 4.36 -4.26 -11.25
CA THR A 111 5.77 -4.00 -10.96
C THR A 111 5.99 -3.11 -9.74
N GLN A 112 4.91 -2.66 -9.08
CA GLN A 112 4.98 -1.76 -7.95
C GLN A 112 4.45 -2.42 -6.68
N PHE A 113 5.24 -2.37 -5.61
CA PHE A 113 4.92 -2.99 -4.34
C PHE A 113 5.21 -2.03 -3.19
N HIS A 114 4.31 -2.03 -2.21
CA HIS A 114 4.46 -1.28 -0.96
C HIS A 114 4.59 -2.27 0.20
N SER A 115 5.72 -2.24 0.89
CA SER A 115 5.98 -3.08 2.05
C SER A 115 6.86 -2.35 3.06
N SER A 116 6.67 -2.66 4.33
CA SER A 116 7.55 -2.18 5.39
C SER A 116 8.80 -3.03 5.56
N LEU A 117 8.77 -4.29 5.14
CA LEU A 117 9.87 -5.28 5.27
C LEU A 117 10.54 -5.21 6.65
N ARG A 118 9.70 -5.24 7.70
CA ARG A 118 10.14 -5.08 9.09
C ARG A 118 10.51 -6.42 9.71
N HIS A 119 11.47 -6.36 10.63
CA HIS A 119 11.76 -7.40 11.60
C HIS A 119 11.82 -6.78 13.00
N ASP A 120 11.62 -7.59 14.02
CA ASP A 120 11.67 -7.12 15.39
C ASP A 120 13.11 -7.06 15.89
N ILE A 121 13.50 -5.90 16.41
CA ILE A 121 14.80 -5.67 17.04
C ILE A 121 14.62 -5.66 18.55
N PRO A 122 15.39 -6.47 19.30
CA PRO A 122 15.36 -6.43 20.74
C PRO A 122 15.73 -5.05 21.30
N SER A 123 15.01 -4.61 22.33
CA SER A 123 15.35 -3.41 23.07
C SER A 123 16.72 -3.56 23.76
N SER A 124 17.52 -2.51 23.78
CA SER A 124 18.77 -2.43 24.55
C SER A 124 18.54 -2.31 26.05
N MET A 125 17.32 -2.13 26.51
CA MET A 125 16.96 -2.06 27.93
C MET A 125 17.24 -3.40 28.60
N ARG A 126 18.08 -3.40 29.66
CA ARG A 126 18.46 -4.61 30.39
C ARG A 126 17.46 -5.00 31.47
N PHE A 127 16.87 -4.02 32.13
CA PHE A 127 15.81 -4.27 33.11
C PHE A 127 14.54 -4.70 32.38
N ARG A 128 13.84 -5.72 32.89
CA ARG A 128 12.60 -6.26 32.37
C ARG A 128 11.54 -6.34 33.46
N ARG A 129 10.31 -6.02 33.11
CA ARG A 129 9.12 -6.15 33.95
C ARG A 129 8.04 -6.89 33.21
N PRO A 130 8.14 -8.21 33.07
CA PRO A 130 7.29 -9.01 32.18
C PRO A 130 5.81 -9.07 32.61
N GLU A 131 5.53 -8.71 33.86
CA GLU A 131 4.17 -8.65 34.41
C GLU A 131 3.38 -7.40 33.99
N VAL A 132 4.05 -6.41 33.39
CA VAL A 132 3.42 -5.16 32.94
C VAL A 132 3.30 -5.18 31.41
N SER A 133 2.09 -4.96 30.90
CA SER A 133 1.84 -4.74 29.48
C SER A 133 1.27 -3.32 29.26
N MET A 134 1.95 -2.55 28.43
CA MET A 134 1.49 -1.21 28.02
C MET A 134 0.36 -1.28 26.98
N GLY A 135 0.15 -2.44 26.34
CA GLY A 135 -0.93 -2.68 25.40
C GLY A 135 -2.30 -2.91 26.03
N GLY A 136 -2.43 -2.81 27.36
CA GLY A 136 -3.68 -3.06 28.06
C GLY A 136 -4.15 -4.50 27.86
N MET A 137 -5.30 -4.67 27.20
CA MET A 137 -5.86 -6.00 26.89
C MET A 137 -5.16 -6.71 25.73
N VAL A 138 -4.40 -5.99 24.91
CA VAL A 138 -3.61 -6.55 23.81
C VAL A 138 -2.20 -6.81 24.32
N LYS A 139 -1.77 -8.07 24.27
CA LYS A 139 -0.41 -8.43 24.67
C LYS A 139 0.56 -8.01 23.55
N ILE A 140 1.43 -7.06 23.87
CA ILE A 140 2.51 -6.60 22.99
C ILE A 140 3.86 -6.97 23.61
N ASP A 141 4.91 -7.09 22.79
CA ASP A 141 6.27 -7.23 23.28
C ASP A 141 6.86 -5.86 23.53
N GLU A 142 6.92 -5.46 24.82
CA GLU A 142 7.44 -4.16 25.26
C GLU A 142 8.94 -4.00 25.04
N TYR A 143 9.64 -5.10 24.76
CA TYR A 143 11.10 -5.17 24.69
C TYR A 143 11.62 -5.46 23.29
N SER A 144 10.77 -5.30 22.30
CA SER A 144 11.14 -5.27 20.89
C SER A 144 10.52 -4.06 20.19
N ARG A 145 11.08 -3.71 19.05
CA ARG A 145 10.50 -2.71 18.13
C ARG A 145 10.62 -3.17 16.71
N PRO A 146 9.59 -2.96 15.88
CA PRO A 146 9.70 -3.25 14.46
C PRO A 146 10.59 -2.21 13.77
N GLU A 147 11.56 -2.68 12.97
CA GLU A 147 12.44 -1.85 12.17
C GLU A 147 12.54 -2.40 10.75
N THR A 148 12.57 -1.52 9.74
CA THR A 148 12.76 -1.92 8.35
C THR A 148 14.17 -2.50 8.17
N SER A 149 14.24 -3.72 7.62
CA SER A 149 15.49 -4.42 7.36
C SER A 149 16.09 -4.04 6.02
N ALA A 150 17.28 -3.46 6.01
CA ALA A 150 18.00 -3.17 4.77
C ALA A 150 18.27 -4.45 3.94
N ASP A 151 18.54 -5.58 4.61
CA ASP A 151 18.77 -6.86 3.94
C ASP A 151 17.50 -7.40 3.28
N MET A 152 16.35 -7.32 3.97
CA MET A 152 15.07 -7.72 3.37
C MET A 152 14.69 -6.81 2.19
N VAL A 153 14.99 -5.50 2.26
CA VAL A 153 14.77 -4.58 1.15
C VAL A 153 15.63 -4.98 -0.05
N ARG A 154 16.93 -5.27 0.18
CA ARG A 154 17.83 -5.73 -0.89
C ARG A 154 17.33 -7.02 -1.54
N GLN A 155 16.94 -8.00 -0.76
CA GLN A 155 16.37 -9.25 -1.26
C GLN A 155 15.09 -9.03 -2.06
N ALA A 156 14.19 -8.17 -1.60
CA ALA A 156 12.96 -7.85 -2.35
C ALA A 156 13.28 -7.21 -3.71
N VAL A 157 14.25 -6.29 -3.76
CA VAL A 157 14.70 -5.66 -5.00
C VAL A 157 15.32 -6.70 -5.96
N GLU A 158 16.17 -7.60 -5.45
CA GLU A 158 16.78 -8.68 -6.25
C GLU A 158 15.70 -9.63 -6.83
N ILE A 159 14.71 -10.02 -6.04
CA ILE A 159 13.58 -10.83 -6.51
C ILE A 159 12.84 -10.12 -7.65
N LEU A 160 12.53 -8.83 -7.49
CA LEU A 160 11.79 -8.07 -8.50
C LEU A 160 12.59 -7.79 -9.77
N HIS A 161 13.92 -7.68 -9.69
CA HIS A 161 14.78 -7.54 -10.87
C HIS A 161 14.94 -8.86 -11.65
N GLY A 162 14.64 -9.99 -11.04
CA GLY A 162 14.71 -11.32 -11.67
C GLY A 162 13.42 -11.77 -12.38
N ILE A 163 12.37 -10.92 -12.35
CA ILE A 163 11.07 -11.19 -12.98
C ILE A 163 10.93 -10.41 -14.28
#